data_b7af492c1adc2f9721e0e46983324375
#
_entry.id   b7af492c1adc2f9721e0e46983324375
#
_cell.length_a   1.000
_cell.length_b   1.000
_cell.length_c   1.000
_cell.angle_alpha   90.00
_cell.angle_beta   90.00
_cell.angle_gamma   90.00
#
_symmetry.space_group_name_H-M   'P 1'
#
loop_
_entity.id
_entity.type
_entity.pdbx_description
1 polymer ?
#
loop_
_entity_poly.entity_id
_entity_poly.type
_entity_poly.pdbx_seq_one_letter_code
_entity_poly.pdbx_strand_id
1 'polypeptide(L)'
;MHNLTIAEQIKGLKNRDFSSLELTQHYLNRIDNSNLNAFISVTSDQAINQAKMADSILAKGNAASLTGIPYAHKDIFCTKGIKTSAGSKMLDSFISPYDATLSDKLNSQNMVMLGKTNMDEFAMGSSTEHSAYGPSHNPWDLERIPGGSGGGSAAALAAFEAPLAIGTDTGGSIRQPAAVTGTVGVKPTYGGVSCYGA
;
A
#
# COMPACT_ATOMS: atom_id res chain seq x y z
N MET A 1 15.19 8.78 4.32
CA MET A 1 14.36 7.70 4.91
C MET A 1 13.97 6.63 3.88
N HIS A 2 13.49 7.00 2.68
CA HIS A 2 13.06 6.05 1.64
C HIS A 2 14.15 5.09 1.11
N ASN A 3 15.42 5.39 1.29
CA ASN A 3 16.55 4.51 0.93
C ASN A 3 16.85 3.44 2.00
N LEU A 4 16.17 3.49 3.13
CA LEU A 4 16.31 2.49 4.19
C LEU A 4 15.45 1.28 3.89
N THR A 5 15.99 0.08 4.12
CA THR A 5 15.19 -1.14 4.13
C THR A 5 14.15 -1.11 5.26
N ILE A 6 13.11 -1.94 5.17
CA ILE A 6 12.11 -2.04 6.25
C ILE A 6 12.77 -2.39 7.59
N ALA A 7 13.77 -3.27 7.58
CA ALA A 7 14.51 -3.64 8.79
C ALA A 7 15.25 -2.44 9.41
N GLU A 8 15.85 -1.59 8.58
CA GLU A 8 16.51 -0.36 9.03
C GLU A 8 15.48 0.68 9.51
N GLN A 9 14.32 0.80 8.84
CA GLN A 9 13.24 1.68 9.31
C GLN A 9 12.72 1.23 10.68
N ILE A 10 12.48 -0.08 10.89
CA ILE A 10 12.10 -0.63 12.20
C ILE A 10 13.15 -0.31 13.27
N LYS A 11 14.44 -0.47 12.93
CA LYS A 11 15.53 -0.14 13.85
C LYS A 11 15.56 1.35 14.18
N GLY A 12 15.42 2.21 13.17
CA GLY A 12 15.39 3.66 13.36
C GLY A 12 14.22 4.12 14.26
N LEU A 13 13.03 3.57 14.05
CA LEU A 13 11.87 3.85 14.92
C LEU A 13 12.12 3.40 16.37
N LYS A 14 12.68 2.19 16.57
CA LYS A 14 13.01 1.68 17.92
C LYS A 14 14.09 2.50 18.60
N ASN A 15 15.10 2.94 17.87
CA ASN A 15 16.18 3.78 18.38
C ASN A 15 15.75 5.25 18.58
N ARG A 16 14.60 5.65 18.02
CA ARG A 16 14.13 7.03 17.95
C ARG A 16 15.04 7.95 17.12
N ASP A 17 15.65 7.38 16.07
CA ASP A 17 16.42 8.14 15.09
C ASP A 17 15.48 9.07 14.27
N PHE A 18 14.23 8.64 14.13
CA PHE A 18 13.08 9.38 13.59
C PHE A 18 11.77 8.77 14.15
N SER A 19 10.69 9.55 14.09
CA SER A 19 9.36 9.12 14.50
C SER A 19 8.58 8.46 13.34
N SER A 20 7.54 7.70 13.67
CA SER A 20 6.58 7.18 12.68
C SER A 20 5.87 8.33 11.95
N LEU A 21 5.60 9.43 12.64
CA LEU A 21 5.01 10.63 12.04
C LEU A 21 5.94 11.23 10.96
N GLU A 22 7.23 11.41 11.25
CA GLU A 22 8.22 11.93 10.28
C GLU A 22 8.37 10.99 9.08
N LEU A 23 8.43 9.67 9.33
CA LEU A 23 8.52 8.67 8.28
C LEU A 23 7.27 8.68 7.39
N THR A 24 6.08 8.79 7.98
CA THR A 24 4.80 8.85 7.26
C THR A 24 4.71 10.12 6.42
N GLN A 25 5.02 11.29 6.97
CA GLN A 25 5.03 12.56 6.24
C GLN A 25 6.01 12.53 5.06
N HIS A 26 7.17 11.90 5.26
CA HIS A 26 8.14 11.73 4.18
C HIS A 26 7.54 10.97 2.98
N TYR A 27 6.81 9.87 3.21
CA TYR A 27 6.17 9.12 2.14
C TYR A 27 4.97 9.84 1.54
N LEU A 28 4.12 10.49 2.34
CA LEU A 28 3.01 11.30 1.84
C LEU A 28 3.50 12.42 0.91
N ASN A 29 4.57 13.12 1.28
CA ASN A 29 5.18 14.15 0.43
C ASN A 29 5.71 13.56 -0.90
N ARG A 30 6.19 12.32 -0.92
CA ARG A 30 6.61 11.67 -2.16
C ARG A 30 5.42 11.35 -3.06
N ILE A 31 4.33 10.86 -2.47
CA ILE A 31 3.08 10.57 -3.19
C ILE A 31 2.51 11.86 -3.81
N ASP A 32 2.47 12.94 -3.05
CA ASP A 32 1.93 14.23 -3.50
C ASP A 32 2.72 14.85 -4.66
N ASN A 33 4.01 14.54 -4.78
CA ASN A 33 4.88 15.01 -5.85
C ASN A 33 5.02 14.00 -7.01
N SER A 34 4.19 12.96 -7.05
CA SER A 34 4.22 11.90 -8.04
C SER A 34 3.22 12.13 -9.18
N ASN A 35 3.58 11.70 -10.37
CA ASN A 35 2.70 11.67 -11.54
C ASN A 35 2.39 10.25 -12.02
N LEU A 36 2.65 9.24 -11.19
CA LEU A 36 2.52 7.83 -11.58
C LEU A 36 1.08 7.31 -11.54
N ASN A 37 0.14 8.05 -10.96
CA ASN A 37 -1.22 7.59 -10.68
C ASN A 37 -1.24 6.23 -9.94
N ALA A 38 -0.29 6.06 -9.00
CA ALA A 38 -0.13 4.82 -8.25
C ALA A 38 -1.21 4.62 -7.18
N PHE A 39 -1.87 5.70 -6.73
CA PHE A 39 -2.92 5.67 -5.72
C PHE A 39 -4.26 6.18 -6.28
N ILE A 40 -5.36 5.46 -5.97
CA ILE A 40 -6.74 5.93 -6.22
C ILE A 40 -7.15 6.93 -5.15
N SER A 41 -6.74 6.69 -3.91
CA SER A 41 -6.98 7.59 -2.79
C SER A 41 -5.83 7.57 -1.79
N VAL A 42 -5.43 8.74 -1.33
CA VAL A 42 -4.43 8.90 -0.26
C VAL A 42 -5.17 9.23 1.03
N THR A 43 -4.85 8.54 2.12
CA THR A 43 -5.53 8.67 3.41
C THR A 43 -4.70 9.47 4.41
N SER A 44 -4.27 10.68 4.02
CA SER A 44 -3.27 11.49 4.74
C SER A 44 -3.63 11.73 6.21
N ASP A 45 -4.85 12.18 6.51
CA ASP A 45 -5.26 12.46 7.89
C ASP A 45 -5.28 11.20 8.75
N GLN A 46 -5.76 10.08 8.19
CA GLN A 46 -5.76 8.79 8.88
C GLN A 46 -4.33 8.30 9.10
N ALA A 47 -3.46 8.39 8.09
CA ALA A 47 -2.07 7.98 8.18
C ALA A 47 -1.33 8.78 9.27
N ILE A 48 -1.52 10.09 9.31
CA ILE A 48 -0.95 10.95 10.35
C ILE A 48 -1.44 10.54 11.75
N ASN A 49 -2.74 10.26 11.90
CA ASN A 49 -3.29 9.82 13.19
C ASN A 49 -2.76 8.44 13.60
N GLN A 50 -2.69 7.47 12.67
CA GLN A 50 -2.08 6.16 12.92
C GLN A 50 -0.61 6.29 13.32
N ALA A 51 0.16 7.15 12.64
CA ALA A 51 1.56 7.38 12.95
C ALA A 51 1.77 7.95 14.36
N LYS A 52 0.98 8.94 14.78
CA LYS A 52 1.00 9.49 16.15
C LYS A 52 0.65 8.43 17.20
N MET A 53 -0.31 7.57 16.92
CA MET A 53 -0.65 6.44 17.80
C MET A 53 0.52 5.45 17.89
N ALA A 54 1.14 5.11 16.76
CA ALA A 54 2.30 4.22 16.71
C ALA A 54 3.48 4.80 17.51
N ASP A 55 3.77 6.10 17.40
CA ASP A 55 4.79 6.76 18.20
C ASP A 55 4.52 6.64 19.72
N SER A 56 3.26 6.78 20.11
CA SER A 56 2.85 6.61 21.51
C SER A 56 3.06 5.16 22.01
N ILE A 57 2.82 4.17 21.15
CA ILE A 57 3.02 2.74 21.46
C ILE A 57 4.53 2.42 21.55
N LEU A 58 5.32 2.93 20.61
CA LEU A 58 6.79 2.80 20.60
C LEU A 58 7.40 3.40 21.86
N ALA A 59 6.92 4.56 22.29
CA ALA A 59 7.41 5.23 23.51
C ALA A 59 7.16 4.41 24.79
N LYS A 60 6.07 3.62 24.82
CA LYS A 60 5.70 2.75 25.96
C LYS A 60 6.41 1.39 25.96
N GLY A 61 7.16 1.07 24.92
CA GLY A 61 7.85 -0.21 24.79
C GLY A 61 6.96 -1.42 24.42
N ASN A 62 5.71 -1.19 24.04
CA ASN A 62 4.72 -2.24 23.71
C ASN A 62 4.55 -2.44 22.19
N ALA A 63 5.56 -2.10 21.41
CA ALA A 63 5.49 -2.14 19.96
C ALA A 63 5.48 -3.57 19.41
N ALA A 64 4.55 -3.86 18.49
CA ALA A 64 4.61 -5.03 17.62
C ALA A 64 5.76 -4.88 16.60
N SER A 65 6.03 -5.94 15.84
CA SER A 65 7.19 -5.99 14.94
C SER A 65 7.19 -4.90 13.86
N LEU A 66 6.00 -4.51 13.37
CA LEU A 66 5.82 -3.57 12.27
C LEU A 66 5.17 -2.25 12.71
N THR A 67 5.09 -1.98 14.03
CA THR A 67 4.48 -0.76 14.55
C THR A 67 5.13 0.48 13.96
N GLY A 68 4.30 1.32 13.34
CA GLY A 68 4.71 2.61 12.79
C GLY A 68 5.30 2.55 11.37
N ILE A 69 5.37 1.36 10.76
CA ILE A 69 5.84 1.22 9.37
C ILE A 69 4.70 1.59 8.40
N PRO A 70 4.94 2.54 7.48
CA PRO A 70 3.96 2.88 6.44
C PRO A 70 3.80 1.77 5.40
N TYR A 71 2.61 1.67 4.80
CA TYR A 71 2.37 0.74 3.70
C TYR A 71 1.31 1.25 2.72
N ALA A 72 1.37 0.78 1.48
CA ALA A 72 0.37 1.00 0.45
C ALA A 72 -0.56 -0.22 0.35
N HIS A 73 -1.87 0.02 0.17
CA HIS A 73 -2.89 -1.02 0.25
C HIS A 73 -3.70 -1.11 -1.05
N LYS A 74 -3.61 -2.24 -1.78
CA LYS A 74 -4.36 -2.40 -3.04
C LYS A 74 -5.85 -2.18 -2.81
N ASP A 75 -6.49 -1.43 -3.72
CA ASP A 75 -7.88 -0.96 -3.55
C ASP A 75 -8.95 -2.05 -3.69
N ILE A 76 -8.57 -3.30 -3.74
CA ILE A 76 -9.50 -4.44 -3.67
C ILE A 76 -9.86 -4.80 -2.22
N PHE A 77 -8.97 -4.54 -1.26
CA PHE A 77 -9.20 -4.93 0.13
C PHE A 77 -10.16 -3.99 0.84
N CYS A 78 -11.24 -4.53 1.36
CA CYS A 78 -12.16 -3.83 2.24
C CYS A 78 -11.41 -3.26 3.45
N THR A 79 -11.56 -1.96 3.65
CA THR A 79 -10.93 -1.22 4.75
C THR A 79 -12.00 -0.38 5.42
N LYS A 80 -12.34 -0.71 6.66
CA LYS A 80 -13.47 -0.11 7.38
C LYS A 80 -13.39 1.42 7.43
N GLY A 81 -14.48 2.05 6.99
CA GLY A 81 -14.59 3.51 6.94
C GLY A 81 -13.84 4.16 5.79
N ILE A 82 -13.20 3.39 4.92
CA ILE A 82 -12.42 3.87 3.77
C ILE A 82 -13.11 3.42 2.48
N LYS A 83 -13.07 4.30 1.48
CA LYS A 83 -13.51 3.98 0.12
C LYS A 83 -12.71 2.78 -0.40
N THR A 84 -13.42 1.79 -0.94
CA THR A 84 -12.83 0.61 -1.56
C THR A 84 -13.54 0.39 -2.89
N SER A 85 -12.91 0.78 -3.99
CA SER A 85 -13.56 0.81 -5.29
C SER A 85 -13.19 -0.36 -6.21
N ALA A 86 -12.18 -1.14 -5.87
CA ALA A 86 -11.62 -2.18 -6.74
C ALA A 86 -11.28 -1.67 -8.16
N GLY A 87 -10.86 -0.40 -8.28
CA GLY A 87 -10.57 0.23 -9.56
C GLY A 87 -11.81 0.54 -10.43
N SER A 88 -13.02 0.43 -9.86
CA SER A 88 -14.30 0.56 -10.59
C SER A 88 -15.12 1.76 -10.14
N LYS A 89 -15.74 2.46 -11.11
CA LYS A 89 -16.75 3.50 -10.84
C LYS A 89 -18.05 2.92 -10.28
N MET A 90 -18.31 1.63 -10.45
CA MET A 90 -19.49 0.98 -9.86
C MET A 90 -19.44 1.02 -8.33
N LEU A 91 -18.23 1.00 -7.74
CA LEU A 91 -18.01 1.06 -6.30
C LEU A 91 -17.46 2.42 -5.82
N ASP A 92 -17.58 3.49 -6.63
CA ASP A 92 -16.99 4.79 -6.31
C ASP A 92 -17.53 5.41 -5.01
N SER A 93 -18.75 5.09 -4.63
CA SER A 93 -19.38 5.53 -3.38
C SER A 93 -19.31 4.48 -2.25
N PHE A 94 -18.69 3.33 -2.48
CA PHE A 94 -18.66 2.27 -1.48
C PHE A 94 -17.60 2.57 -0.41
N ILE A 95 -18.10 2.86 0.79
CA ILE A 95 -17.29 2.93 2.01
C ILE A 95 -17.47 1.61 2.75
N SER A 96 -16.39 0.87 2.90
CA SER A 96 -16.48 -0.46 3.50
C SER A 96 -16.93 -0.40 4.97
N PRO A 97 -17.96 -1.16 5.36
CA PRO A 97 -18.39 -1.24 6.76
C PRO A 97 -17.55 -2.18 7.62
N TYR A 98 -16.61 -2.92 7.02
CA TYR A 98 -15.77 -3.92 7.70
C TYR A 98 -14.35 -3.91 7.12
N ASP A 99 -13.43 -4.51 7.86
CA ASP A 99 -12.07 -4.77 7.41
C ASP A 99 -11.93 -6.17 6.77
N ALA A 100 -11.18 -6.26 5.69
CA ALA A 100 -10.66 -7.53 5.23
C ALA A 100 -9.76 -8.15 6.31
N THR A 101 -9.66 -9.48 6.37
CA THR A 101 -8.78 -10.16 7.33
C THR A 101 -7.35 -9.62 7.29
N LEU A 102 -6.85 -9.29 6.11
CA LEU A 102 -5.52 -8.73 5.95
C LEU A 102 -5.43 -7.32 6.52
N SER A 103 -6.44 -6.47 6.24
CA SER A 103 -6.52 -5.10 6.80
C SER A 103 -6.53 -5.12 8.32
N ASP A 104 -7.32 -6.01 8.93
CA ASP A 104 -7.37 -6.19 10.39
C ASP A 104 -6.02 -6.63 10.97
N LYS A 105 -5.35 -7.59 10.32
CA LYS A 105 -4.02 -8.03 10.74
C LYS A 105 -2.96 -6.93 10.67
N LEU A 106 -2.96 -6.09 9.64
CA LEU A 106 -2.04 -4.97 9.53
C LEU A 106 -2.34 -3.89 10.57
N ASN A 107 -3.63 -3.60 10.81
CA ASN A 107 -4.08 -2.71 11.87
C ASN A 107 -3.62 -3.21 13.26
N SER A 108 -3.72 -4.52 13.53
CA SER A 108 -3.26 -5.11 14.81
C SER A 108 -1.75 -5.01 15.02
N GLN A 109 -0.96 -4.84 13.95
CA GLN A 109 0.46 -4.55 14.03
C GLN A 109 0.75 -3.05 14.21
N ASN A 110 -0.27 -2.20 14.26
CA ASN A 110 -0.15 -0.74 14.30
C ASN A 110 0.66 -0.17 13.13
N MET A 111 0.49 -0.74 11.95
CA MET A 111 1.06 -0.19 10.72
C MET A 111 0.28 1.04 10.27
N VAL A 112 0.89 1.85 9.41
CA VAL A 112 0.34 3.11 8.93
C VAL A 112 -0.06 2.97 7.46
N MET A 113 -1.36 3.01 7.16
CA MET A 113 -1.85 2.95 5.79
C MET A 113 -1.74 4.31 5.11
N LEU A 114 -0.92 4.42 4.04
CA LEU A 114 -0.75 5.65 3.26
C LEU A 114 -1.94 5.93 2.34
N GLY A 115 -2.57 4.87 1.81
CA GLY A 115 -3.68 4.99 0.89
C GLY A 115 -3.98 3.69 0.14
N LYS A 116 -4.96 3.79 -0.76
CA LYS A 116 -5.46 2.71 -1.61
C LYS A 116 -4.84 2.81 -3.00
N THR A 117 -4.06 1.79 -3.39
CA THR A 117 -3.34 1.80 -4.66
C THR A 117 -4.20 1.41 -5.84
N ASN A 118 -3.87 1.99 -7.00
CA ASN A 118 -4.54 1.75 -8.26
C ASN A 118 -4.35 0.30 -8.75
N MET A 119 -5.31 -0.15 -9.54
CA MET A 119 -5.37 -1.54 -9.99
C MET A 119 -6.26 -1.66 -11.23
N ASP A 120 -6.09 -2.72 -12.02
CA ASP A 120 -7.08 -3.06 -13.03
C ASP A 120 -8.44 -3.34 -12.38
N GLU A 121 -9.52 -2.90 -13.02
CA GLU A 121 -10.89 -3.01 -12.52
C GLU A 121 -11.23 -4.44 -12.11
N PHE A 122 -11.69 -4.64 -10.87
CA PHE A 122 -11.99 -5.96 -10.26
C PHE A 122 -10.84 -6.96 -10.33
N ALA A 123 -9.60 -6.49 -10.37
CA ALA A 123 -8.40 -7.31 -10.54
C ALA A 123 -8.35 -8.12 -11.85
N MET A 124 -9.11 -7.72 -12.85
CA MET A 124 -9.21 -8.35 -14.16
C MET A 124 -8.33 -7.62 -15.19
N GLY A 125 -7.02 -7.87 -15.13
CA GLY A 125 -6.06 -7.27 -16.04
C GLY A 125 -4.62 -7.55 -15.62
N SER A 126 -3.68 -7.09 -16.46
CA SER A 126 -2.24 -7.30 -16.28
C SER A 126 -1.40 -6.06 -16.61
N SER A 127 -2.04 -4.89 -16.71
CA SER A 127 -1.36 -3.65 -17.13
C SER A 127 -1.65 -2.43 -16.26
N THR A 128 -2.73 -2.47 -15.46
CA THR A 128 -3.31 -1.34 -14.73
C THR A 128 -3.76 -0.19 -15.65
N GLU A 129 -4.08 -0.53 -16.92
CA GLU A 129 -4.71 0.37 -17.88
C GLU A 129 -6.25 0.35 -17.74
N HIS A 130 -6.81 -0.74 -17.22
CA HIS A 130 -8.25 -0.96 -17.08
C HIS A 130 -8.85 -0.38 -15.80
N SER A 131 -8.12 0.50 -15.12
CA SER A 131 -8.67 1.24 -13.97
C SER A 131 -9.63 2.33 -14.45
N ALA A 132 -10.78 2.44 -13.79
CA ALA A 132 -11.71 3.54 -14.02
C ALA A 132 -11.18 4.91 -13.52
N TYR A 133 -10.03 4.93 -12.85
CA TYR A 133 -9.34 6.12 -12.37
C TYR A 133 -8.11 6.50 -13.22
N GLY A 134 -8.00 5.91 -14.40
CA GLY A 134 -6.90 6.10 -15.34
C GLY A 134 -5.75 5.12 -15.11
N PRO A 135 -4.84 5.02 -16.09
CA PRO A 135 -3.70 4.10 -16.03
C PRO A 135 -2.68 4.52 -14.98
N SER A 136 -2.01 3.53 -14.39
CA SER A 136 -0.78 3.78 -13.64
C SER A 136 0.42 3.68 -14.57
N HIS A 137 1.48 4.42 -14.27
CA HIS A 137 2.70 4.47 -15.06
C HIS A 137 3.86 3.73 -14.38
N ASN A 138 4.77 3.18 -15.20
CA ASN A 138 6.00 2.59 -14.69
C ASN A 138 7.01 3.70 -14.36
N PRO A 139 7.56 3.77 -13.14
CA PRO A 139 8.48 4.84 -12.78
C PRO A 139 9.81 4.84 -13.54
N TRP A 140 10.19 3.73 -14.17
CA TRP A 140 11.39 3.64 -14.99
C TRP A 140 11.21 4.22 -16.39
N ASP A 141 9.98 4.19 -16.92
CA ASP A 141 9.61 4.74 -18.21
C ASP A 141 8.09 4.97 -18.21
N LEU A 142 7.68 6.23 -18.20
CA LEU A 142 6.27 6.62 -18.09
C LEU A 142 5.39 6.15 -19.26
N GLU A 143 6.00 5.80 -20.40
CA GLU A 143 5.32 5.23 -21.57
C GLU A 143 5.13 3.69 -21.45
N ARG A 144 5.58 3.10 -20.35
CA ARG A 144 5.47 1.67 -20.07
C ARG A 144 4.45 1.39 -18.99
N ILE A 145 3.83 0.20 -19.08
CA ILE A 145 2.94 -0.30 -18.04
C ILE A 145 3.72 -0.70 -16.79
N PRO A 146 3.17 -0.53 -15.60
CA PRO A 146 3.74 -1.04 -14.35
C PRO A 146 3.38 -2.52 -14.10
N GLY A 147 2.68 -3.15 -15.06
CA GLY A 147 2.05 -4.46 -14.87
C GLY A 147 0.71 -4.35 -14.12
N GLY A 148 0.10 -5.47 -13.83
CA GLY A 148 -1.22 -5.58 -13.21
C GLY A 148 -1.56 -7.00 -12.73
N SER A 149 -2.67 -7.11 -12.03
CA SER A 149 -3.65 -6.07 -11.70
C SER A 149 -3.20 -5.14 -10.55
N GLY A 150 -2.10 -5.39 -9.84
CA GLY A 150 -1.58 -4.58 -8.73
C GLY A 150 -0.49 -3.59 -9.17
N GLY A 151 -0.59 -2.98 -10.36
CA GLY A 151 0.45 -2.10 -10.90
C GLY A 151 0.69 -0.84 -10.08
N GLY A 152 -0.36 -0.25 -9.50
CA GLY A 152 -0.21 0.89 -8.58
C GLY A 152 0.64 0.55 -7.36
N SER A 153 0.43 -0.63 -6.75
CA SER A 153 1.27 -1.09 -5.63
C SER A 153 2.74 -1.26 -6.03
N ALA A 154 3.00 -1.85 -7.20
CA ALA A 154 4.36 -2.05 -7.68
C ALA A 154 5.04 -0.74 -8.10
N ALA A 155 4.30 0.16 -8.76
CA ALA A 155 4.79 1.50 -9.11
C ALA A 155 5.15 2.31 -7.86
N ALA A 156 4.30 2.30 -6.83
CA ALA A 156 4.55 2.98 -5.56
C ALA A 156 5.84 2.47 -4.88
N LEU A 157 6.10 1.15 -4.92
CA LEU A 157 7.35 0.58 -4.39
C LEU A 157 8.55 1.01 -5.20
N ALA A 158 8.50 0.90 -6.53
CA ALA A 158 9.61 1.22 -7.42
C ALA A 158 9.97 2.72 -7.38
N ALA A 159 8.99 3.59 -7.15
CA ALA A 159 9.17 5.03 -6.98
C ALA A 159 9.51 5.44 -5.54
N PHE A 160 9.65 4.49 -4.62
CA PHE A 160 9.84 4.79 -3.18
C PHE A 160 8.75 5.68 -2.58
N GLU A 161 7.52 5.51 -3.01
CA GLU A 161 6.33 6.15 -2.43
C GLU A 161 5.78 5.36 -1.23
N ALA A 162 6.19 4.11 -1.08
CA ALA A 162 5.93 3.27 0.08
C ALA A 162 7.07 2.27 0.27
N PRO A 163 7.37 1.84 1.52
CA PRO A 163 8.39 0.82 1.76
C PRO A 163 7.83 -0.59 1.60
N LEU A 164 6.51 -0.76 1.73
CA LEU A 164 5.78 -2.02 1.63
C LEU A 164 4.45 -1.77 0.92
N ALA A 165 4.02 -2.73 0.12
CA ALA A 165 2.70 -2.71 -0.50
C ALA A 165 2.03 -4.09 -0.42
N ILE A 166 0.71 -4.08 -0.30
CA ILE A 166 -0.10 -5.29 -0.24
C ILE A 166 -0.92 -5.40 -1.54
N GLY A 167 -1.02 -6.62 -2.05
CA GLY A 167 -1.75 -6.91 -3.28
C GLY A 167 -2.42 -8.29 -3.27
N THR A 168 -3.05 -8.63 -4.39
CA THR A 168 -3.62 -9.96 -4.68
C THR A 168 -2.96 -10.55 -5.90
N ASP A 169 -2.85 -11.88 -5.96
CA ASP A 169 -2.22 -12.59 -7.08
C ASP A 169 -3.00 -13.87 -7.39
N THR A 170 -3.90 -13.79 -8.35
CA THR A 170 -4.63 -14.97 -8.86
C THR A 170 -3.83 -15.60 -10.01
N GLY A 171 -3.50 -14.82 -11.03
CA GLY A 171 -2.76 -15.27 -12.22
C GLY A 171 -1.38 -14.63 -12.39
N GLY A 172 -0.89 -13.86 -11.39
CA GLY A 172 0.37 -13.13 -11.48
C GLY A 172 0.32 -11.69 -10.98
N SER A 173 -0.82 -11.23 -10.44
CA SER A 173 -1.08 -9.80 -10.17
C SER A 173 -0.23 -9.13 -9.07
N ILE A 174 0.67 -9.85 -8.41
CA ILE A 174 1.77 -9.34 -7.58
C ILE A 174 3.11 -9.58 -8.32
N ARG A 175 3.35 -10.81 -8.76
CA ARG A 175 4.64 -11.25 -9.32
C ARG A 175 4.94 -10.57 -10.64
N GLN A 176 3.95 -10.45 -11.54
CA GLN A 176 4.15 -9.84 -12.85
C GLN A 176 4.42 -8.33 -12.74
N PRO A 177 3.62 -7.50 -12.01
CA PRO A 177 3.98 -6.10 -11.83
C PRO A 177 5.32 -5.92 -11.09
N ALA A 178 5.66 -6.77 -10.11
CA ALA A 178 6.97 -6.74 -9.48
C ALA A 178 8.11 -7.00 -10.49
N ALA A 179 7.94 -7.96 -11.41
CA ALA A 179 8.94 -8.28 -12.42
C ALA A 179 9.19 -7.12 -13.38
N VAL A 180 8.14 -6.41 -13.81
CA VAL A 180 8.28 -5.32 -14.81
C VAL A 180 8.66 -3.97 -14.19
N THR A 181 8.53 -3.83 -12.86
CA THR A 181 8.96 -2.61 -12.13
C THR A 181 10.28 -2.80 -11.37
N GLY A 182 10.87 -4.01 -11.39
CA GLY A 182 12.12 -4.29 -10.69
C GLY A 182 11.99 -4.34 -9.17
N THR A 183 10.80 -4.67 -8.66
CA THR A 183 10.54 -4.82 -7.22
C THR A 183 10.47 -6.30 -6.81
N VAL A 184 10.44 -6.58 -5.52
CA VAL A 184 10.27 -7.94 -5.01
C VAL A 184 8.80 -8.23 -4.75
N GLY A 185 8.23 -9.18 -5.50
CA GLY A 185 6.85 -9.64 -5.34
C GLY A 185 6.78 -11.06 -4.77
N VAL A 186 6.06 -11.25 -3.67
CA VAL A 186 5.90 -12.55 -3.02
C VAL A 186 4.43 -12.96 -3.01
N LYS A 187 4.15 -14.13 -3.59
CA LYS A 187 2.86 -14.80 -3.47
C LYS A 187 3.04 -16.05 -2.59
N PRO A 188 2.42 -16.09 -1.40
CA PRO A 188 2.50 -17.25 -0.53
C PRO A 188 1.73 -18.45 -1.13
N THR A 189 1.85 -19.60 -0.49
CA THR A 189 1.07 -20.80 -0.84
C THR A 189 -0.43 -20.49 -0.75
N TYR A 190 -1.21 -21.00 -1.72
CA TYR A 190 -2.66 -20.85 -1.75
C TYR A 190 -3.29 -21.30 -0.42
N GLY A 191 -4.21 -20.52 0.10
CA GLY A 191 -4.87 -20.77 1.39
C GLY A 191 -4.06 -20.37 2.62
N GLY A 192 -2.79 -19.94 2.48
CA GLY A 192 -1.98 -19.45 3.60
C GLY A 192 -2.42 -18.08 4.13
N VAL A 193 -3.13 -17.31 3.32
CA VAL A 193 -3.72 -16.00 3.68
C VAL A 193 -5.21 -16.01 3.35
N SER A 194 -6.03 -15.51 4.26
CA SER A 194 -7.49 -15.39 4.05
C SER A 194 -7.80 -14.42 2.91
N CYS A 195 -8.76 -14.80 2.05
CA CYS A 195 -9.31 -13.94 1.00
C CYS A 195 -10.58 -13.18 1.46
N TYR A 196 -10.96 -13.26 2.74
CA TYR A 196 -12.14 -12.55 3.23
C TYR A 196 -11.96 -11.04 3.13
N GLY A 197 -12.87 -10.40 2.40
CA GLY A 197 -12.89 -8.95 2.18
C GLY A 197 -11.93 -8.47 1.07
N ALA A 198 -11.46 -9.39 0.20
CA ALA A 198 -10.63 -9.07 -0.96
C ALA A 198 -11.41 -9.31 -2.27
#